data_8525caec5858b1405a30e31da2e8d32e
#
_entry.id   8525caec5858b1405a30e31da2e8d32e
#
_cell.length_a   1.000
_cell.length_b   1.000
_cell.length_c   1.000
_cell.angle_alpha   90.00
_cell.angle_beta   90.00
_cell.angle_gamma   90.00
#
_symmetry.space_group_name_H-M   'P 1'
#
loop_
_entity.id
_entity.type
_entity.pdbx_description
1 polymer ?
#
loop_
_entity_poly.entity_id
_entity_poly.type
_entity_poly.pdbx_seq_one_letter_code
_entity_poly.pdbx_strand_id
1 'polypeptide(L)'
;MAHPDENPWWWDLLTHGRASHWAAAFDIDWDFGGGRVRLPVLGEDIEQAAATGALRVDGDELRYYEHRFPLAPGSAPSAHEDVLTVHARQHYELMSWRREAYDLNYRRFFGVSSLAAVRVEDPAVFEASHGEIGRWFADGIVDGLRVDHPDGLQAPVEYLERLDALTASAYIVVEKILEHGESLPQFFAADGTTGYEVLATIDRVLIDPDGEVELDALDARLRERSGLPATRPWPEVIAGTKRAIGEGILRSEVRRLTRDLGAPDDAATEDAVV
;
A
#
# COMPACT_ATOMS: atom_id res chain seq x y z
N MET A 1 -2.21 8.35 -1.29
CA MET A 1 -2.53 9.26 -0.20
C MET A 1 -1.27 9.67 0.49
N ALA A 2 -1.06 10.95 0.55
CA ALA A 2 0.15 11.50 1.13
C ALA A 2 0.07 11.60 2.67
N HIS A 3 0.65 12.63 3.23
CA HIS A 3 0.67 12.90 4.66
C HIS A 3 -0.74 13.08 5.23
N PRO A 4 -0.98 12.78 6.52
CA PRO A 4 -2.29 12.92 7.15
C PRO A 4 -2.92 14.30 6.98
N ASP A 5 -2.13 15.36 7.04
CA ASP A 5 -2.55 16.76 6.90
C ASP A 5 -2.88 17.19 5.46
N GLU A 6 -2.53 16.37 4.46
CA GLU A 6 -2.86 16.60 3.04
C GLU A 6 -4.13 15.87 2.59
N ASN A 7 -4.66 14.92 3.40
CA ASN A 7 -5.86 14.16 3.07
C ASN A 7 -6.95 14.37 4.14
N PRO A 8 -8.04 15.10 3.83
CA PRO A 8 -9.07 15.42 4.81
C PRO A 8 -9.81 14.19 5.34
N TRP A 9 -9.94 13.08 4.56
CA TRP A 9 -10.58 11.86 5.04
C TRP A 9 -9.73 11.15 6.09
N TRP A 10 -8.41 11.10 5.84
CA TRP A 10 -7.47 10.49 6.77
C TRP A 10 -7.31 11.34 8.03
N TRP A 11 -7.29 12.68 7.89
CA TRP A 11 -7.27 13.61 9.02
C TRP A 11 -8.50 13.44 9.91
N ASP A 12 -9.70 13.40 9.32
CA ASP A 12 -10.95 13.18 10.05
C ASP A 12 -10.96 11.81 10.75
N LEU A 13 -10.46 10.77 10.08
CA LEU A 13 -10.31 9.45 10.67
C LEU A 13 -9.41 9.46 11.91
N LEU A 14 -8.24 10.11 11.85
CA LEU A 14 -7.33 10.22 12.99
C LEU A 14 -7.92 11.08 14.11
N THR A 15 -8.76 12.06 13.77
CA THR A 15 -9.45 12.93 14.74
C THR A 15 -10.54 12.19 15.51
N HIS A 16 -11.35 11.35 14.83
CA HIS A 16 -12.60 10.79 15.39
C HIS A 16 -12.55 9.25 15.53
N GLY A 17 -11.49 8.58 15.03
CA GLY A 17 -11.36 7.14 15.08
C GLY A 17 -12.50 6.40 14.39
N ARG A 18 -13.04 5.36 15.02
CA ARG A 18 -14.20 4.59 14.50
C ARG A 18 -15.46 5.44 14.28
N ALA A 19 -15.57 6.57 14.95
CA ALA A 19 -16.72 7.47 14.81
C ALA A 19 -16.60 8.44 13.62
N SER A 20 -15.47 8.45 12.93
CA SER A 20 -15.28 9.24 11.72
C SER A 20 -16.29 8.86 10.64
N HIS A 21 -16.82 9.86 9.93
CA HIS A 21 -17.61 9.66 8.72
C HIS A 21 -16.84 8.83 7.66
N TRP A 22 -15.52 8.96 7.65
CA TRP A 22 -14.63 8.30 6.70
C TRP A 22 -14.00 6.99 7.21
N ALA A 23 -14.44 6.48 8.38
CA ALA A 23 -13.89 5.26 8.94
C ALA A 23 -14.03 4.05 8.00
N ALA A 24 -15.15 3.97 7.26
CA ALA A 24 -15.39 2.92 6.27
C ALA A 24 -14.57 3.07 4.98
N ALA A 25 -13.99 4.26 4.73
CA ALA A 25 -13.19 4.50 3.53
C ALA A 25 -11.82 3.81 3.57
N PHE A 26 -11.38 3.36 4.73
CA PHE A 26 -10.09 2.72 4.93
C PHE A 26 -10.26 1.33 5.52
N ASP A 27 -9.41 0.41 5.08
CA ASP A 27 -9.41 -0.97 5.55
C ASP A 27 -8.49 -1.11 6.76
N ILE A 28 -9.06 -0.94 7.96
CA ILE A 28 -8.35 -0.92 9.25
C ILE A 28 -8.78 -2.12 10.10
N ASP A 29 -7.81 -2.92 10.55
CA ASP A 29 -8.00 -3.93 11.58
C ASP A 29 -7.98 -3.26 12.96
N TRP A 30 -9.15 -2.74 13.34
CA TRP A 30 -9.31 -2.01 14.59
C TRP A 30 -9.08 -2.86 15.84
N ASP A 31 -9.43 -4.13 15.78
CA ASP A 31 -9.34 -5.03 16.94
C ASP A 31 -7.88 -5.38 17.20
N PHE A 32 -7.12 -5.69 16.16
CA PHE A 32 -5.66 -5.85 16.26
C PHE A 32 -4.97 -4.55 16.69
N GLY A 33 -5.45 -3.40 16.25
CA GLY A 33 -4.95 -2.09 16.66
C GLY A 33 -5.35 -1.64 18.06
N GLY A 34 -6.14 -2.43 18.80
CA GLY A 34 -6.64 -2.03 20.12
C GLY A 34 -7.55 -0.77 20.05
N GLY A 35 -8.29 -0.62 18.95
CA GLY A 35 -9.16 0.53 18.68
C GLY A 35 -8.45 1.76 18.10
N ARG A 36 -7.16 1.67 17.79
CA ARG A 36 -6.34 2.77 17.25
C ARG A 36 -5.72 2.43 15.90
N VAL A 37 -5.42 3.44 15.10
CA VAL A 37 -4.65 3.32 13.87
C VAL A 37 -3.17 3.38 14.21
N ARG A 38 -2.37 2.41 13.79
CA ARG A 38 -0.93 2.35 14.07
C ARG A 38 -0.13 2.98 12.94
N LEU A 39 0.56 4.09 13.24
CA LEU A 39 1.28 4.90 12.27
C LEU A 39 2.81 4.72 12.45
N PRO A 40 3.52 4.03 11.54
CA PRO A 40 4.95 3.75 11.64
C PRO A 40 5.79 4.93 11.15
N VAL A 41 5.73 6.05 11.86
CA VAL A 41 6.37 7.31 11.45
C VAL A 41 7.59 7.70 12.29
N LEU A 42 7.78 7.06 13.46
CA LEU A 42 8.87 7.41 14.36
C LEU A 42 10.18 6.76 13.91
N GLY A 43 11.27 7.52 13.90
CA GLY A 43 12.63 7.02 13.70
C GLY A 43 13.21 6.29 14.90
N GLU A 44 12.60 6.47 16.08
CA GLU A 44 13.03 6.02 17.41
C GLU A 44 11.83 5.54 18.23
N ASP A 45 12.04 5.11 19.46
CA ASP A 45 10.96 4.77 20.36
C ASP A 45 10.25 6.04 20.83
N ILE A 46 8.95 5.95 21.08
CA ILE A 46 8.11 7.11 21.39
C ILE A 46 8.54 7.82 22.67
N GLU A 47 9.04 7.09 23.67
CA GLU A 47 9.58 7.64 24.91
C GLU A 47 10.81 8.51 24.64
N GLN A 48 11.67 8.08 23.72
CA GLN A 48 12.83 8.83 23.31
C GLN A 48 12.44 10.09 22.54
N ALA A 49 11.50 9.99 21.62
CA ALA A 49 10.97 11.13 20.86
C ALA A 49 10.32 12.18 21.79
N ALA A 50 9.63 11.73 22.84
CA ALA A 50 9.07 12.60 23.88
C ALA A 50 10.15 13.26 24.72
N ALA A 51 11.13 12.50 25.20
CA ALA A 51 12.22 12.98 26.06
C ALA A 51 13.11 14.02 25.36
N THR A 52 13.33 13.89 24.05
CA THR A 52 14.11 14.85 23.24
C THR A 52 13.29 16.06 22.80
N GLY A 53 11.95 16.06 22.98
CA GLY A 53 11.04 17.09 22.48
C GLY A 53 10.79 17.03 20.98
N ALA A 54 11.25 15.96 20.29
CA ALA A 54 10.92 15.70 18.90
C ALA A 54 9.41 15.44 18.72
N LEU A 55 8.80 14.69 19.67
CA LEU A 55 7.36 14.58 19.80
C LEU A 55 6.85 15.63 20.81
N ARG A 56 5.94 16.49 20.38
CA ARG A 56 5.37 17.55 21.22
C ARG A 56 3.93 17.84 20.86
N VAL A 57 3.21 18.46 21.77
CA VAL A 57 1.93 19.10 21.49
C VAL A 57 2.19 20.53 21.00
N ASP A 58 1.50 20.93 19.94
CA ASP A 58 1.57 22.27 19.37
C ASP A 58 0.14 22.72 18.98
N GLY A 59 -0.48 23.51 19.83
CA GLY A 59 -1.89 23.89 19.68
C GLY A 59 -2.83 22.67 19.83
N ASP A 60 -3.56 22.38 18.80
CA ASP A 60 -4.52 21.26 18.68
C ASP A 60 -3.96 20.07 17.91
N GLU A 61 -2.63 19.95 17.82
CA GLU A 61 -1.93 18.91 17.10
C GLU A 61 -0.84 18.24 17.95
N LEU A 62 -0.56 16.97 17.65
CA LEU A 62 0.72 16.32 17.93
C LEU A 62 1.66 16.55 16.75
N ARG A 63 2.89 16.92 17.03
CA ARG A 63 3.94 17.08 16.01
C ARG A 63 5.14 16.20 16.30
N TYR A 64 5.65 15.59 15.24
CA TYR A 64 6.92 14.87 15.22
C TYR A 64 7.72 15.36 14.01
N TYR A 65 8.73 16.16 14.22
CA TYR A 65 9.43 16.94 13.18
C TYR A 65 8.42 17.71 12.30
N GLU A 66 8.37 17.38 10.98
CA GLU A 66 7.43 17.95 10.01
C GLU A 66 6.04 17.29 10.03
N HIS A 67 5.93 16.10 10.63
CA HIS A 67 4.65 15.39 10.68
C HIS A 67 3.68 16.02 11.65
N ARG A 68 2.43 16.13 11.23
CA ARG A 68 1.31 16.70 11.97
C ARG A 68 0.20 15.67 12.13
N PHE A 69 -0.38 15.62 13.32
CA PHE A 69 -1.46 14.68 13.65
C PHE A 69 -2.52 15.43 14.48
N PRO A 70 -3.82 15.27 14.20
CA PRO A 70 -4.86 15.96 14.93
C PRO A 70 -5.01 15.42 16.34
N LEU A 71 -5.38 16.28 17.29
CA LEU A 71 -5.85 15.83 18.59
C LEU A 71 -7.34 15.42 18.52
N ALA A 72 -7.69 14.35 19.20
CA ALA A 72 -9.09 13.94 19.36
C ALA A 72 -9.86 15.02 20.15
N PRO A 73 -11.16 15.24 19.86
CA PRO A 73 -11.94 16.21 20.58
C PRO A 73 -11.94 15.99 22.09
N GLY A 74 -11.62 17.03 22.85
CA GLY A 74 -11.53 16.95 24.31
C GLY A 74 -10.25 16.32 24.87
N SER A 75 -9.27 15.98 24.02
CA SER A 75 -7.99 15.40 24.44
C SER A 75 -6.85 16.42 24.56
N ALA A 76 -7.14 17.71 24.43
CA ALA A 76 -6.16 18.76 24.63
C ALA A 76 -5.48 18.65 26.00
N PRO A 77 -4.16 18.94 26.09
CA PRO A 77 -3.44 18.81 27.34
C PRO A 77 -3.94 19.80 28.41
N SER A 78 -3.97 19.35 29.64
CA SER A 78 -4.02 20.23 30.80
C SER A 78 -2.64 20.85 31.03
N ALA A 79 -2.57 21.90 31.85
CA ALA A 79 -1.29 22.55 32.18
C ALA A 79 -0.29 21.53 32.75
N HIS A 80 0.89 21.44 32.14
CA HIS A 80 1.99 20.55 32.52
C HIS A 80 1.76 19.03 32.28
N GLU A 81 0.80 18.65 31.44
CA GLU A 81 0.57 17.26 31.09
C GLU A 81 1.65 16.76 30.14
N ASP A 82 2.14 15.54 30.38
CA ASP A 82 3.12 14.88 29.54
C ASP A 82 2.53 14.49 28.16
N VAL A 83 3.34 14.68 27.11
CA VAL A 83 2.94 14.40 25.73
C VAL A 83 2.55 12.92 25.50
N LEU A 84 3.15 11.97 26.22
CA LEU A 84 2.78 10.56 26.12
C LEU A 84 1.37 10.31 26.68
N THR A 85 0.98 11.00 27.74
CA THR A 85 -0.38 10.95 28.26
C THR A 85 -1.40 11.53 27.26
N VAL A 86 -1.06 12.61 26.58
CA VAL A 86 -1.89 13.17 25.51
C VAL A 86 -1.98 12.18 24.33
N HIS A 87 -0.85 11.60 23.90
CA HIS A 87 -0.80 10.62 22.82
C HIS A 87 -1.64 9.37 23.14
N ALA A 88 -1.64 8.89 24.38
CA ALA A 88 -2.39 7.70 24.78
C ALA A 88 -3.92 7.83 24.60
N ARG A 89 -4.44 9.06 24.53
CA ARG A 89 -5.87 9.36 24.33
C ARG A 89 -6.27 9.52 22.86
N GLN A 90 -5.29 9.45 21.94
CA GLN A 90 -5.58 9.63 20.51
C GLN A 90 -6.16 8.35 19.89
N HIS A 91 -6.85 8.48 18.78
CA HIS A 91 -7.39 7.37 17.98
C HIS A 91 -6.32 6.70 17.11
N TYR A 92 -5.08 7.09 17.26
CA TYR A 92 -3.92 6.52 16.59
C TYR A 92 -2.77 6.28 17.59
N GLU A 93 -1.84 5.42 17.17
CA GLU A 93 -0.59 5.14 17.87
C GLU A 93 0.56 5.50 16.93
N LEU A 94 1.41 6.46 17.32
CA LEU A 94 2.68 6.69 16.63
C LEU A 94 3.67 5.63 17.10
N MET A 95 4.24 4.89 16.17
CA MET A 95 5.18 3.81 16.46
C MET A 95 6.44 3.91 15.61
N SER A 96 7.52 3.28 16.10
CA SER A 96 8.75 3.15 15.32
C SER A 96 8.48 2.45 13.99
N TRP A 97 9.05 2.97 12.88
CA TRP A 97 8.91 2.37 11.55
C TRP A 97 9.39 0.90 11.50
N ARG A 98 10.29 0.50 12.42
CA ARG A 98 10.79 -0.88 12.53
C ARG A 98 9.72 -1.88 12.95
N ARG A 99 8.62 -1.40 13.54
CA ARG A 99 7.46 -2.23 13.93
C ARG A 99 6.47 -2.46 12.77
N GLU A 100 6.65 -1.77 11.66
CA GLU A 100 5.73 -1.78 10.52
C GLU A 100 5.40 -3.19 10.02
N ALA A 101 6.43 -4.04 9.83
CA ALA A 101 6.26 -5.40 9.33
C ALA A 101 5.43 -6.31 10.26
N TYR A 102 5.22 -5.91 11.52
CA TYR A 102 4.55 -6.75 12.53
C TYR A 102 3.25 -6.15 13.04
N ASP A 103 3.21 -4.82 13.16
CA ASP A 103 2.18 -4.12 13.95
C ASP A 103 1.26 -3.25 13.11
N LEU A 104 1.52 -3.07 11.81
CA LEU A 104 0.64 -2.29 10.93
C LEU A 104 -0.75 -2.91 10.89
N ASN A 105 -1.79 -2.08 10.97
CA ASN A 105 -3.16 -2.54 11.05
C ASN A 105 -4.11 -1.92 10.01
N TYR A 106 -3.56 -1.37 8.93
CA TYR A 106 -4.35 -0.89 7.80
C TYR A 106 -3.75 -1.34 6.47
N ARG A 107 -4.60 -1.49 5.45
CA ARG A 107 -4.16 -1.80 4.09
C ARG A 107 -3.46 -0.59 3.48
N ARG A 108 -2.37 -0.84 2.79
CA ARG A 108 -1.53 0.17 2.14
C ARG A 108 -1.20 -0.23 0.70
N PHE A 109 -0.63 0.70 -0.04
CA PHE A 109 -0.10 0.46 -1.37
C PHE A 109 1.30 -0.15 -1.26
N PHE A 110 1.46 -1.43 -1.63
CA PHE A 110 2.70 -2.20 -1.44
C PHE A 110 3.26 -2.06 -0.02
N GLY A 111 4.53 -1.70 0.11
CA GLY A 111 5.22 -1.43 1.37
C GLY A 111 5.24 0.05 1.77
N VAL A 112 4.39 0.90 1.21
CA VAL A 112 4.40 2.35 1.47
C VAL A 112 3.35 2.72 2.52
N SER A 113 3.76 2.81 3.78
CA SER A 113 2.84 3.05 4.92
C SER A 113 2.13 4.39 4.87
N SER A 114 2.70 5.40 4.20
CA SER A 114 2.04 6.70 3.99
C SER A 114 0.92 6.65 2.95
N LEU A 115 0.75 5.54 2.22
CA LEU A 115 -0.28 5.36 1.20
C LEU A 115 -1.36 4.37 1.68
N ALA A 116 -2.15 4.75 2.67
CA ALA A 116 -3.28 3.95 3.11
C ALA A 116 -4.29 3.74 1.97
N ALA A 117 -4.67 2.48 1.74
CA ALA A 117 -5.55 2.12 0.64
C ALA A 117 -6.99 2.55 0.91
N VAL A 118 -7.62 3.13 -0.10
CA VAL A 118 -9.05 3.49 -0.09
C VAL A 118 -9.88 2.28 -0.53
N ARG A 119 -10.96 2.00 0.17
CA ARG A 119 -11.86 0.86 -0.07
C ARG A 119 -12.84 1.15 -1.21
N VAL A 120 -12.32 1.23 -2.42
CA VAL A 120 -13.14 1.50 -3.62
C VAL A 120 -14.10 0.35 -3.96
N GLU A 121 -13.99 -0.80 -3.32
CA GLU A 121 -14.96 -1.89 -3.36
C GLU A 121 -16.29 -1.51 -2.69
N ASP A 122 -16.27 -0.59 -1.71
CA ASP A 122 -17.49 -0.01 -1.12
C ASP A 122 -18.11 1.00 -2.09
N PRO A 123 -19.40 0.84 -2.48
CA PRO A 123 -20.05 1.73 -3.45
C PRO A 123 -20.08 3.21 -3.03
N ALA A 124 -20.28 3.50 -1.76
CA ALA A 124 -20.33 4.89 -1.29
C ALA A 124 -18.94 5.54 -1.32
N VAL A 125 -17.89 4.77 -1.01
CA VAL A 125 -16.51 5.21 -1.10
C VAL A 125 -16.09 5.40 -2.56
N PHE A 126 -16.49 4.49 -3.45
CA PHE A 126 -16.27 4.65 -4.89
C PHE A 126 -16.91 5.94 -5.40
N GLU A 127 -18.20 6.17 -5.12
CA GLU A 127 -18.90 7.38 -5.54
C GLU A 127 -18.21 8.66 -5.03
N ALA A 128 -17.86 8.68 -3.74
CA ALA A 128 -17.19 9.85 -3.15
C ALA A 128 -15.79 10.11 -3.73
N SER A 129 -15.04 9.07 -4.09
CA SER A 129 -13.68 9.19 -4.62
C SER A 129 -13.62 9.42 -6.14
N HIS A 130 -14.66 9.01 -6.90
CA HIS A 130 -14.68 9.06 -8.36
C HIS A 130 -15.64 10.12 -8.93
N GLY A 131 -16.38 10.85 -8.08
CA GLY A 131 -17.31 11.88 -8.54
C GLY A 131 -16.68 12.95 -9.44
N GLU A 132 -15.43 13.36 -9.13
CA GLU A 132 -14.69 14.32 -9.96
C GLU A 132 -14.28 13.73 -11.31
N ILE A 133 -13.92 12.44 -11.36
CA ILE A 133 -13.63 11.74 -12.62
C ILE A 133 -14.89 11.72 -13.50
N GLY A 134 -16.05 11.36 -12.93
CA GLY A 134 -17.32 11.41 -13.66
C GLY A 134 -17.63 12.80 -14.22
N ARG A 135 -17.36 13.85 -13.44
CA ARG A 135 -17.50 15.24 -13.90
C ARG A 135 -16.60 15.56 -15.08
N TRP A 136 -15.34 15.12 -15.09
CA TRP A 136 -14.40 15.35 -16.22
C TRP A 136 -14.93 14.75 -17.51
N PHE A 137 -15.51 13.56 -17.47
CA PHE A 137 -16.13 12.95 -18.66
C PHE A 137 -17.41 13.70 -19.08
N ALA A 138 -18.27 14.08 -18.15
CA ALA A 138 -19.49 14.85 -18.44
C ALA A 138 -19.19 16.21 -19.07
N ASP A 139 -18.10 16.85 -18.65
CA ASP A 139 -17.65 18.14 -19.18
C ASP A 139 -16.78 18.00 -20.45
N GLY A 140 -16.48 16.79 -20.91
CA GLY A 140 -15.62 16.52 -22.08
C GLY A 140 -14.17 16.97 -21.89
N ILE A 141 -13.65 16.93 -20.66
CA ILE A 141 -12.26 17.32 -20.34
C ILE A 141 -11.29 16.18 -20.65
N VAL A 142 -11.74 14.93 -20.53
CA VAL A 142 -10.94 13.72 -20.78
C VAL A 142 -11.70 12.76 -21.67
N ASP A 143 -10.95 11.96 -22.48
CA ASP A 143 -11.49 11.01 -23.46
C ASP A 143 -11.26 9.54 -23.04
N GLY A 144 -10.43 9.28 -22.03
CA GLY A 144 -10.11 7.94 -21.57
C GLY A 144 -9.35 7.95 -20.25
N LEU A 145 -9.11 6.75 -19.71
CA LEU A 145 -8.44 6.54 -18.45
C LEU A 145 -7.28 5.55 -18.57
N ARG A 146 -6.25 5.76 -17.77
CA ARG A 146 -5.26 4.76 -17.41
C ARG A 146 -5.43 4.44 -15.93
N VAL A 147 -5.79 3.21 -15.65
CA VAL A 147 -5.92 2.70 -14.28
C VAL A 147 -4.58 2.10 -13.86
N ASP A 148 -3.98 2.66 -12.81
CA ASP A 148 -2.74 2.18 -12.24
C ASP A 148 -3.00 1.02 -11.29
N HIS A 149 -2.21 -0.04 -11.40
CA HIS A 149 -2.17 -1.18 -10.48
C HIS A 149 -3.55 -1.74 -10.03
N PRO A 150 -4.45 -2.11 -10.94
CA PRO A 150 -5.76 -2.65 -10.56
C PRO A 150 -5.67 -3.98 -9.78
N ASP A 151 -4.56 -4.73 -9.94
CA ASP A 151 -4.31 -5.99 -9.23
C ASP A 151 -4.20 -5.79 -7.70
N GLY A 152 -3.90 -4.57 -7.24
CA GLY A 152 -3.88 -4.21 -5.81
C GLY A 152 -5.25 -3.99 -5.18
N LEU A 153 -6.32 -4.01 -5.97
CA LEU A 153 -7.69 -3.84 -5.49
C LEU A 153 -8.25 -5.15 -4.94
N GLN A 154 -9.19 -5.06 -4.00
CA GLN A 154 -9.89 -6.25 -3.47
C GLN A 154 -10.82 -6.88 -4.52
N ALA A 155 -11.48 -6.05 -5.33
CA ALA A 155 -12.45 -6.46 -6.33
C ALA A 155 -12.19 -5.73 -7.67
N PRO A 156 -11.10 -6.09 -8.41
CA PRO A 156 -10.70 -5.35 -9.60
C PRO A 156 -11.73 -5.42 -10.74
N VAL A 157 -12.45 -6.52 -10.86
CA VAL A 157 -13.48 -6.69 -11.90
C VAL A 157 -14.62 -5.72 -11.68
N GLU A 158 -15.23 -5.73 -10.50
CA GLU A 158 -16.33 -4.84 -10.14
C GLU A 158 -15.91 -3.37 -10.17
N TYR A 159 -14.64 -3.08 -9.85
CA TYR A 159 -14.10 -1.73 -9.95
C TYR A 159 -14.11 -1.25 -11.40
N LEU A 160 -13.60 -2.05 -12.34
CA LEU A 160 -13.56 -1.70 -13.76
C LEU A 160 -14.96 -1.61 -14.36
N GLU A 161 -15.90 -2.48 -13.99
CA GLU A 161 -17.29 -2.40 -14.41
C GLU A 161 -17.99 -1.10 -13.94
N ARG A 162 -17.73 -0.69 -12.69
CA ARG A 162 -18.24 0.59 -12.17
C ARG A 162 -17.62 1.78 -12.88
N LEU A 163 -16.33 1.70 -13.20
CA LEU A 163 -15.59 2.74 -13.90
C LEU A 163 -16.10 2.88 -15.35
N ASP A 164 -16.30 1.77 -16.05
CA ASP A 164 -16.89 1.73 -17.39
C ASP A 164 -18.29 2.38 -17.41
N ALA A 165 -19.13 2.03 -16.44
CA ALA A 165 -20.46 2.63 -16.29
C ALA A 165 -20.39 4.14 -15.98
N LEU A 166 -19.46 4.56 -15.13
CA LEU A 166 -19.27 5.97 -14.75
C LEU A 166 -18.84 6.83 -15.95
N THR A 167 -18.04 6.25 -16.85
CA THR A 167 -17.46 6.95 -18.00
C THR A 167 -18.24 6.76 -19.31
N ALA A 168 -19.41 6.09 -19.25
CA ALA A 168 -20.22 5.72 -20.40
C ALA A 168 -19.43 4.94 -21.46
N SER A 169 -18.68 3.93 -21.01
CA SER A 169 -17.84 3.05 -21.84
C SER A 169 -16.76 3.80 -22.60
N ALA A 170 -16.09 4.74 -21.95
CA ALA A 170 -14.92 5.40 -22.51
C ALA A 170 -13.73 4.47 -22.62
N TYR A 171 -12.71 4.88 -23.38
CA TYR A 171 -11.47 4.10 -23.54
C TYR A 171 -10.72 3.94 -22.20
N ILE A 172 -10.54 2.71 -21.75
CA ILE A 172 -9.87 2.38 -20.49
C ILE A 172 -8.70 1.42 -20.77
N VAL A 173 -7.50 1.80 -20.34
CA VAL A 173 -6.36 0.89 -20.28
C VAL A 173 -5.92 0.67 -18.83
N VAL A 174 -5.45 -0.52 -18.55
CA VAL A 174 -4.99 -0.90 -17.20
C VAL A 174 -3.47 -1.08 -17.17
N GLU A 175 -2.84 -0.64 -16.09
CA GLU A 175 -1.46 -0.99 -15.83
C GLU A 175 -1.41 -2.41 -15.24
N LYS A 176 -1.18 -3.37 -16.12
CA LYS A 176 -0.94 -4.76 -15.77
C LYS A 176 0.24 -5.27 -16.58
N ILE A 177 1.23 -5.82 -15.89
CA ILE A 177 2.40 -6.45 -16.51
C ILE A 177 2.06 -7.91 -16.76
N LEU A 178 1.80 -8.24 -18.03
CA LEU A 178 1.49 -9.61 -18.44
C LEU A 178 2.76 -10.45 -18.54
N GLU A 179 2.70 -11.66 -18.00
CA GLU A 179 3.75 -12.67 -18.17
C GLU A 179 3.78 -13.18 -19.61
N HIS A 180 4.87 -13.85 -20.00
CA HIS A 180 4.98 -14.42 -21.34
C HIS A 180 3.87 -15.45 -21.60
N GLY A 181 3.02 -15.19 -22.61
CA GLY A 181 1.88 -16.03 -22.97
C GLY A 181 0.60 -15.76 -22.15
N GLU A 182 0.65 -14.85 -21.20
CA GLU A 182 -0.54 -14.35 -20.51
C GLU A 182 -1.29 -13.35 -21.39
N SER A 183 -2.59 -13.27 -21.23
CA SER A 183 -3.45 -12.27 -21.86
C SER A 183 -4.35 -11.61 -20.82
N LEU A 184 -4.74 -10.36 -21.07
CA LEU A 184 -5.71 -9.68 -20.23
C LEU A 184 -7.02 -10.47 -20.19
N PRO A 185 -7.59 -10.75 -19.00
CA PRO A 185 -8.85 -11.48 -18.91
C PRO A 185 -9.97 -10.78 -19.68
N GLN A 186 -10.73 -11.52 -20.49
CA GLN A 186 -11.81 -10.97 -21.31
C GLN A 186 -12.97 -10.38 -20.50
N PHE A 187 -13.06 -10.70 -19.22
CA PHE A 187 -14.06 -10.16 -18.31
C PHE A 187 -13.66 -8.84 -17.64
N PHE A 188 -12.44 -8.34 -17.90
CA PHE A 188 -12.07 -6.98 -17.50
C PHE A 188 -12.74 -5.98 -18.44
N ALA A 189 -13.51 -5.05 -17.89
CA ALA A 189 -14.09 -3.91 -18.61
C ALA A 189 -12.97 -2.88 -18.91
N ALA A 190 -12.06 -3.25 -19.82
CA ALA A 190 -10.92 -2.45 -20.25
C ALA A 190 -10.56 -2.79 -21.70
N ASP A 191 -10.09 -1.80 -22.47
CA ASP A 191 -9.72 -1.94 -23.88
C ASP A 191 -8.35 -2.58 -24.07
N GLY A 192 -7.51 -2.60 -23.03
CA GLY A 192 -6.18 -3.19 -23.08
C GLY A 192 -5.31 -2.81 -21.91
N THR A 193 -4.01 -3.08 -22.08
CA THR A 193 -2.97 -2.75 -21.09
C THR A 193 -2.20 -1.50 -21.48
N THR A 194 -1.30 -1.04 -20.61
CA THR A 194 -0.37 0.06 -20.92
C THR A 194 0.80 -0.33 -21.83
N GLY A 195 0.89 -1.63 -22.23
CA GLY A 195 1.78 -2.09 -23.32
C GLY A 195 3.14 -2.63 -22.88
N TYR A 196 3.31 -3.11 -21.65
CA TYR A 196 4.54 -3.78 -21.21
C TYR A 196 4.90 -5.01 -22.06
N GLU A 197 3.89 -5.74 -22.54
CA GLU A 197 4.06 -6.87 -23.45
C GLU A 197 4.57 -6.45 -24.84
N VAL A 198 4.22 -5.24 -25.27
CA VAL A 198 4.75 -4.66 -26.53
C VAL A 198 6.22 -4.31 -26.34
N LEU A 199 6.60 -3.70 -25.20
CA LEU A 199 7.99 -3.42 -24.85
C LEU A 199 8.81 -4.72 -24.86
N ALA A 200 8.33 -5.76 -24.18
CA ALA A 200 9.00 -7.07 -24.18
C ALA A 200 9.16 -7.67 -25.59
N THR A 201 8.21 -7.42 -26.48
CA THR A 201 8.29 -7.86 -27.88
C THR A 201 9.34 -7.08 -28.66
N ILE A 202 9.41 -5.76 -28.47
CA ILE A 202 10.44 -4.90 -29.09
C ILE A 202 11.83 -5.32 -28.60
N ASP A 203 12.01 -5.54 -27.31
CA ASP A 203 13.29 -5.96 -26.72
C ASP A 203 13.78 -7.30 -27.34
N ARG A 204 12.87 -8.28 -27.53
CA ARG A 204 13.20 -9.54 -28.18
C ARG A 204 13.67 -9.38 -29.62
N VAL A 205 13.13 -8.42 -30.37
CA VAL A 205 13.59 -8.16 -31.75
C VAL A 205 15.01 -7.61 -31.77
N LEU A 206 15.42 -6.92 -30.71
CA LEU A 206 16.75 -6.28 -30.58
C LEU A 206 17.79 -7.18 -29.93
N ILE A 207 17.39 -8.35 -29.40
CA ILE A 207 18.30 -9.30 -28.73
C ILE A 207 18.66 -10.43 -29.72
N ASP A 208 19.94 -10.67 -29.89
CA ASP A 208 20.46 -11.85 -30.62
C ASP A 208 20.55 -13.05 -29.65
N PRO A 209 19.69 -14.07 -29.79
CA PRO A 209 19.71 -15.23 -28.88
C PRO A 209 20.99 -16.05 -28.93
N ASP A 210 21.75 -15.99 -30.04
CA ASP A 210 23.02 -16.71 -30.16
C ASP A 210 24.11 -16.17 -29.20
N GLY A 211 23.92 -14.95 -28.66
CA GLY A 211 24.80 -14.34 -27.67
C GLY A 211 24.64 -14.89 -26.25
N GLU A 212 23.59 -15.65 -25.95
CA GLU A 212 23.26 -16.10 -24.58
C GLU A 212 24.42 -16.86 -23.93
N VAL A 213 25.00 -17.84 -24.62
CA VAL A 213 26.07 -18.71 -24.10
C VAL A 213 27.31 -17.90 -23.70
N GLU A 214 27.71 -16.90 -24.50
CA GLU A 214 28.85 -16.06 -24.21
C GLU A 214 28.59 -15.10 -23.04
N LEU A 215 27.39 -14.55 -22.95
CA LEU A 215 26.96 -13.68 -21.85
C LEU A 215 26.85 -14.43 -20.53
N ASP A 216 26.32 -15.65 -20.52
CA ASP A 216 26.25 -16.50 -19.34
C ASP A 216 27.65 -16.88 -18.84
N ALA A 217 28.57 -17.22 -19.77
CA ALA A 217 29.94 -17.48 -19.41
C ALA A 217 30.68 -16.24 -18.84
N LEU A 218 30.32 -15.06 -19.35
CA LEU A 218 30.85 -13.80 -18.80
C LEU A 218 30.29 -13.53 -17.40
N ASP A 219 28.97 -13.66 -17.20
CA ASP A 219 28.32 -13.49 -15.89
C ASP A 219 28.93 -14.43 -14.84
N ALA A 220 29.09 -15.71 -15.18
CA ALA A 220 29.70 -16.70 -14.29
C ALA A 220 31.14 -16.28 -13.84
N ARG A 221 31.98 -15.80 -14.77
CA ARG A 221 33.32 -15.31 -14.45
C ARG A 221 33.30 -14.05 -13.58
N LEU A 222 32.35 -13.13 -13.83
CA LEU A 222 32.22 -11.90 -13.04
C LEU A 222 31.77 -12.21 -11.62
N ARG A 223 30.83 -13.13 -11.44
CA ARG A 223 30.36 -13.60 -10.13
C ARG A 223 31.47 -14.24 -9.33
N GLU A 224 32.24 -15.17 -9.94
CA GLU A 224 33.37 -15.82 -9.29
C GLU A 224 34.42 -14.79 -8.80
N ARG A 225 34.80 -13.84 -9.67
CA ARG A 225 35.74 -12.77 -9.31
C ARG A 225 35.25 -11.84 -8.21
N SER A 226 33.92 -11.66 -8.11
CA SER A 226 33.28 -10.78 -7.12
C SER A 226 32.89 -11.52 -5.84
N GLY A 227 33.12 -12.82 -5.73
CA GLY A 227 32.72 -13.66 -4.60
C GLY A 227 31.19 -13.79 -4.49
N LEU A 228 30.47 -13.58 -5.57
CA LEU A 228 29.02 -13.75 -5.62
C LEU A 228 28.66 -15.22 -5.86
N PRO A 229 27.49 -15.69 -5.35
CA PRO A 229 27.04 -17.05 -5.59
C PRO A 229 26.77 -17.29 -7.08
N ALA A 230 26.85 -18.54 -7.52
CA ALA A 230 26.48 -18.93 -8.87
C ALA A 230 25.03 -18.55 -9.20
N THR A 231 24.77 -18.34 -10.49
CA THR A 231 23.39 -18.07 -10.97
C THR A 231 22.49 -19.26 -10.65
N ARG A 232 21.32 -18.96 -10.07
CA ARG A 232 20.28 -19.98 -9.81
C ARG A 232 19.30 -20.05 -10.98
N PRO A 233 18.61 -21.19 -11.19
CA PRO A 233 17.53 -21.29 -12.15
C PRO A 233 16.48 -20.19 -11.91
N TRP A 234 15.99 -19.57 -12.99
CA TRP A 234 15.04 -18.46 -12.92
C TRP A 234 13.80 -18.75 -12.06
N PRO A 235 13.16 -19.93 -12.13
CA PRO A 235 12.02 -20.28 -11.27
C PRO A 235 12.36 -20.22 -9.77
N GLU A 236 13.57 -20.63 -9.38
CA GLU A 236 14.03 -20.55 -7.98
C GLU A 236 14.25 -19.10 -7.52
N VAL A 237 14.75 -18.27 -8.43
CA VAL A 237 14.95 -16.83 -8.16
C VAL A 237 13.59 -16.18 -7.93
N ILE A 238 12.60 -16.43 -8.80
CA ILE A 238 11.24 -15.91 -8.67
C ILE A 238 10.62 -16.36 -7.34
N ALA A 239 10.60 -17.67 -7.08
CA ALA A 239 10.00 -18.21 -5.84
C ALA A 239 10.68 -17.62 -4.59
N GLY A 240 12.02 -17.58 -4.58
CA GLY A 240 12.77 -17.01 -3.45
C GLY A 240 12.52 -15.52 -3.24
N THR A 241 12.39 -14.75 -4.31
CA THR A 241 12.10 -13.31 -4.23
C THR A 241 10.67 -13.04 -3.75
N LYS A 242 9.68 -13.76 -4.29
CA LYS A 242 8.27 -13.65 -3.84
C LYS A 242 8.14 -13.97 -2.36
N ARG A 243 8.78 -15.06 -1.90
CA ARG A 243 8.82 -15.42 -0.48
C ARG A 243 9.48 -14.34 0.38
N ALA A 244 10.62 -13.81 -0.03
CA ALA A 244 11.32 -12.76 0.71
C ALA A 244 10.48 -11.46 0.84
N ILE A 245 9.66 -11.12 -0.15
CA ILE A 245 8.71 -10.00 -0.07
C ILE A 245 7.61 -10.28 0.98
N GLY A 246 7.03 -11.49 0.97
CA GLY A 246 6.01 -11.89 1.94
C GLY A 246 6.54 -11.93 3.37
N GLU A 247 7.72 -12.51 3.58
CA GLU A 247 8.37 -12.61 4.91
C GLU A 247 8.94 -11.26 5.41
N GLY A 248 9.15 -10.32 4.51
CA GLY A 248 9.76 -9.01 4.78
C GLY A 248 8.76 -7.86 4.74
N ILE A 249 8.76 -7.13 3.64
CA ILE A 249 8.02 -5.86 3.50
C ILE A 249 6.50 -6.01 3.58
N LEU A 250 5.94 -7.17 3.19
CA LEU A 250 4.51 -7.48 3.27
C LEU A 250 4.14 -8.41 4.43
N ARG A 251 5.02 -8.56 5.42
CA ARG A 251 4.77 -9.47 6.55
C ARG A 251 3.53 -9.10 7.37
N SER A 252 3.24 -7.82 7.53
CA SER A 252 2.02 -7.36 8.21
C SER A 252 0.74 -7.82 7.50
N GLU A 253 0.74 -7.86 6.19
CA GLU A 253 -0.34 -8.34 5.34
C GLU A 253 -0.49 -9.85 5.45
N VAL A 254 0.61 -10.60 5.38
CA VAL A 254 0.62 -12.07 5.60
C VAL A 254 0.05 -12.41 6.97
N ARG A 255 0.51 -11.75 8.03
CA ARG A 255 0.01 -11.96 9.40
C ARG A 255 -1.48 -11.61 9.52
N ARG A 256 -1.95 -10.59 8.84
CA ARG A 256 -3.37 -10.26 8.80
C ARG A 256 -4.17 -11.40 8.15
N LEU A 257 -3.75 -11.90 6.99
CA LEU A 257 -4.39 -13.04 6.33
C LEU A 257 -4.41 -14.28 7.24
N THR A 258 -3.32 -14.55 7.95
CA THR A 258 -3.24 -15.65 8.93
C THR A 258 -4.31 -15.50 10.02
N ARG A 259 -4.48 -14.31 10.59
CA ARG A 259 -5.54 -14.04 11.58
C ARG A 259 -6.94 -14.18 10.98
N ASP A 260 -7.17 -13.66 9.79
CA ASP A 260 -8.47 -13.71 9.11
C ASP A 260 -8.89 -15.16 8.80
N LEU A 261 -7.91 -16.04 8.56
CA LEU A 261 -8.13 -17.49 8.40
C LEU A 261 -8.36 -18.21 9.74
N GLY A 262 -8.27 -17.52 10.88
CA GLY A 262 -8.40 -18.12 12.21
C GLY A 262 -7.27 -19.07 12.57
N ALA A 263 -6.12 -18.94 11.90
CA ALA A 263 -4.95 -19.78 12.11
C ALA A 263 -4.06 -19.19 13.22
N PRO A 264 -3.21 -20.02 13.88
CA PRO A 264 -2.26 -19.52 14.88
C PRO A 264 -1.31 -18.47 14.25
N ASP A 265 -1.06 -17.40 14.97
CA ASP A 265 -0.10 -16.36 14.58
C ASP A 265 1.34 -16.86 14.92
N ASP A 266 1.80 -17.85 14.18
CA ASP A 266 3.13 -18.44 14.30
C ASP A 266 3.85 -18.56 12.94
N ALA A 267 5.16 -18.73 13.00
CA ALA A 267 6.00 -18.78 11.80
C ALA A 267 5.62 -19.92 10.82
N ALA A 268 5.15 -21.06 11.32
CA ALA A 268 4.77 -22.19 10.47
C ALA A 268 3.50 -21.88 9.67
N THR A 269 2.58 -21.15 10.25
CA THR A 269 1.34 -20.73 9.57
C THR A 269 1.60 -19.56 8.62
N GLU A 270 2.45 -18.60 9.00
CA GLU A 270 2.91 -17.55 8.10
C GLU A 270 3.57 -18.15 6.85
N ASP A 271 4.44 -19.14 7.01
CA ASP A 271 5.09 -19.87 5.91
C ASP A 271 4.11 -20.58 4.96
N ALA A 272 2.97 -21.04 5.47
CA ALA A 272 1.95 -21.70 4.66
C ALA A 272 1.10 -20.71 3.83
N VAL A 273 1.06 -19.44 4.22
CA VAL A 273 0.33 -18.37 3.52
C VAL A 273 1.21 -17.73 2.44
N VAL A 274 2.53 -17.69 2.60
CA VAL A 274 3.51 -17.17 1.62
C VAL A 274 3.84 -18.20 0.55
#